data_2a7ee3802063ffb1eaed0762b9afd423
#
_entry.id   2a7ee3802063ffb1eaed0762b9afd423
#
_cell.length_a   1.000
_cell.length_b   1.000
_cell.length_c   1.000
_cell.angle_alpha   90.00
_cell.angle_beta   90.00
_cell.angle_gamma   90.00
#
_symmetry.space_group_name_H-M   'P 1'
#
loop_
_entity.id
_entity.type
_entity.pdbx_description
1 polymer ?
#
loop_
_entity_poly.entity_id
_entity_poly.type
_entity_poly.pdbx_seq_one_letter_code
_entity_poly.pdbx_strand_id
1 'polypeptide(L)'
;MVMMAVLMADTGMTVLLAQGIANASGPVFPLVSPFIGLLGAFMSGSNTNSNVMFGLLQVETARALEIGPVTIASIQSIGASVGSTMAPTKVLVAAAVVGLAGQEDQIFRKVTIAVLALVALTGIEAMILVTLFENWTR
;
A
#
# COMPACT_ATOMS: atom_id res chain seq x y z
N MET A 1 -1.77 12.79 -10.67
CA MET A 1 -1.46 12.13 -9.38
C MET A 1 -0.79 13.07 -8.39
N VAL A 2 0.38 13.68 -8.70
CA VAL A 2 1.11 14.59 -7.78
C VAL A 2 0.24 15.79 -7.38
N MET A 3 -0.41 16.48 -8.33
CA MET A 3 -1.28 17.62 -8.01
C MET A 3 -2.42 17.27 -7.04
N MET A 4 -3.02 16.09 -7.19
CA MET A 4 -4.08 15.64 -6.28
C MET A 4 -3.55 15.40 -4.87
N ALA A 5 -2.37 14.77 -4.74
CA ALA A 5 -1.73 14.55 -3.45
C ALA A 5 -1.38 15.87 -2.74
N VAL A 6 -0.82 16.83 -3.49
CA VAL A 6 -0.49 18.18 -2.97
C VAL A 6 -1.77 18.91 -2.53
N LEU A 7 -2.82 18.90 -3.35
CA LEU A 7 -4.09 19.56 -3.05
C LEU A 7 -4.74 18.97 -1.79
N MET A 8 -4.72 17.65 -1.62
CA MET A 8 -5.22 16.97 -0.42
C MET A 8 -4.39 17.33 0.82
N ALA A 9 -3.08 17.47 0.67
CA ALA A 9 -2.20 17.89 1.77
C ALA A 9 -2.47 19.35 2.17
N ASP A 10 -2.50 20.26 1.21
CA ASP A 10 -2.68 21.70 1.44
C ASP A 10 -4.07 22.06 1.99
N THR A 11 -5.10 21.30 1.61
CA THR A 11 -6.48 21.51 2.11
C THR A 11 -6.74 20.84 3.46
N GLY A 12 -5.77 20.11 4.03
CA GLY A 12 -5.95 19.36 5.29
C GLY A 12 -6.78 18.08 5.15
N MET A 13 -7.25 17.75 3.94
CA MET A 13 -8.03 16.51 3.69
C MET A 13 -7.24 15.26 4.08
N THR A 14 -5.94 15.25 3.84
CA THR A 14 -5.08 14.11 4.22
C THR A 14 -5.11 13.84 5.71
N VAL A 15 -5.06 14.89 6.54
CA VAL A 15 -5.11 14.76 8.01
C VAL A 15 -6.47 14.27 8.49
N LEU A 16 -7.57 14.80 7.92
CA LEU A 16 -8.91 14.35 8.26
C LEU A 16 -9.15 12.89 7.89
N LEU A 17 -8.71 12.47 6.71
CA LEU A 17 -8.78 11.08 6.27
C LEU A 17 -7.91 10.17 7.15
N ALA A 18 -6.71 10.63 7.51
CA ALA A 18 -5.81 9.89 8.39
C ALA A 18 -6.45 9.64 9.77
N GLN A 19 -7.07 10.66 10.35
CA GLN A 19 -7.80 10.52 11.62
C GLN A 19 -9.00 9.58 11.49
N GLY A 20 -9.73 9.65 10.39
CA GLY A 20 -10.84 8.74 10.10
C GLY A 20 -10.38 7.29 9.99
N ILE A 21 -9.29 7.03 9.29
CA ILE A 21 -8.68 5.70 9.15
C ILE A 21 -8.15 5.23 10.51
N ALA A 22 -7.46 6.09 11.26
CA ALA A 22 -6.94 5.76 12.58
C ALA A 22 -8.06 5.34 13.55
N ASN A 23 -9.16 6.09 13.57
CA ASN A 23 -10.32 5.77 14.40
C ASN A 23 -11.02 4.46 13.99
N ALA A 24 -11.03 4.15 12.69
CA ALA A 24 -11.69 2.95 12.18
C ALA A 24 -10.82 1.69 12.30
N SER A 25 -9.52 1.81 12.06
CA SER A 25 -8.60 0.66 12.05
C SER A 25 -7.89 0.43 13.39
N GLY A 26 -7.67 1.49 14.17
CA GLY A 26 -7.00 1.39 15.45
C GLY A 26 -5.67 0.61 15.39
N PRO A 27 -5.42 -0.30 16.33
CA PRO A 27 -4.17 -1.06 16.41
C PRO A 27 -3.97 -2.06 15.25
N VAL A 28 -5.00 -2.32 14.44
CA VAL A 28 -4.93 -3.24 13.29
C VAL A 28 -4.38 -2.54 12.03
N PHE A 29 -4.16 -1.23 12.09
CA PHE A 29 -3.69 -0.43 10.96
C PHE A 29 -2.42 -0.99 10.28
N PRO A 30 -1.38 -1.47 10.99
CA PRO A 30 -0.21 -2.04 10.34
C PRO A 30 -0.53 -3.21 9.41
N LEU A 31 -1.54 -4.01 9.74
CA LEU A 31 -2.02 -5.11 8.88
C LEU A 31 -2.66 -4.60 7.59
N VAL A 32 -3.39 -3.48 7.67
CA VAL A 32 -4.12 -2.89 6.53
C VAL A 32 -3.23 -2.02 5.65
N SER A 33 -2.21 -1.41 6.23
CA SER A 33 -1.30 -0.46 5.59
C SER A 33 -0.73 -0.93 4.24
N PRO A 34 -0.20 -2.17 4.07
CA PRO A 34 0.36 -2.60 2.79
C PRO A 34 -0.72 -2.76 1.70
N PHE A 35 -1.98 -3.00 2.07
CA PHE A 35 -3.09 -3.06 1.11
C PHE A 35 -3.42 -1.69 0.51
N ILE A 36 -3.25 -0.61 1.27
CA ILE A 36 -3.38 0.76 0.75
C ILE A 36 -2.28 1.01 -0.30
N GLY A 37 -1.05 0.58 0.00
CA GLY A 37 0.05 0.63 -0.96
C GLY A 37 -0.22 -0.14 -2.24
N LEU A 38 -0.71 -1.37 -2.09
CA LEU A 38 -1.14 -2.24 -3.20
C LEU A 38 -2.18 -1.53 -4.06
N LEU A 39 -3.25 -0.98 -3.48
CA LEU A 39 -4.32 -0.31 -4.22
C LEU A 39 -3.80 0.86 -5.05
N GLY A 40 -2.96 1.71 -4.49
CA GLY A 40 -2.37 2.83 -5.21
C GLY A 40 -1.50 2.39 -6.38
N ALA A 41 -0.71 1.35 -6.18
CA ALA A 41 0.15 0.81 -7.22
C ALA A 41 -0.63 0.04 -8.29
N PHE A 42 -1.68 -0.67 -7.92
CA PHE A 42 -2.60 -1.32 -8.86
C PHE A 42 -3.25 -0.30 -9.80
N MET A 43 -3.79 0.79 -9.25
CA MET A 43 -4.46 1.84 -10.02
C MET A 43 -3.51 2.60 -10.95
N SER A 44 -2.28 2.85 -10.50
CA SER A 44 -1.32 3.69 -11.22
C SER A 44 -0.28 2.91 -12.03
N GLY A 45 -0.14 1.61 -11.79
CA GLY A 45 0.93 0.78 -12.34
C GLY A 45 2.32 1.07 -11.76
N SER A 46 2.42 1.92 -10.73
CA SER A 46 3.68 2.47 -10.25
C SER A 46 3.76 2.55 -8.73
N ASN A 47 4.80 1.97 -8.15
CA ASN A 47 5.14 2.13 -6.74
C ASN A 47 5.33 3.61 -6.36
N THR A 48 6.10 4.34 -7.16
CA THR A 48 6.36 5.77 -6.92
C THR A 48 5.06 6.58 -6.86
N ASN A 49 4.15 6.36 -7.80
CA ASN A 49 2.86 7.06 -7.80
C ASN A 49 2.01 6.68 -6.59
N SER A 50 2.01 5.43 -6.17
CA SER A 50 1.34 4.98 -4.95
C SER A 50 1.89 5.69 -3.72
N ASN A 51 3.21 5.77 -3.60
CA ASN A 51 3.87 6.44 -2.47
C ASN A 51 3.60 7.95 -2.45
N VAL A 52 3.56 8.60 -3.60
CA VAL A 52 3.18 10.01 -3.72
C VAL A 52 1.72 10.24 -3.30
N MET A 53 0.81 9.32 -3.65
CA MET A 53 -0.61 9.46 -3.34
C MET A 53 -0.93 9.18 -1.87
N PHE A 54 -0.36 8.11 -1.33
CA PHE A 54 -0.77 7.59 -0.03
C PHE A 54 0.31 7.65 1.05
N GLY A 55 1.57 7.97 0.71
CA GLY A 55 2.66 8.00 1.68
C GLY A 55 2.40 8.98 2.82
N LEU A 56 1.97 10.22 2.51
CA LEU A 56 1.64 11.20 3.54
C LEU A 56 0.43 10.77 4.38
N LEU A 57 -0.61 10.23 3.75
CA LEU A 57 -1.78 9.68 4.43
C LEU A 57 -1.38 8.61 5.45
N GLN A 58 -0.52 7.69 5.06
CA GLN A 58 -0.02 6.62 5.92
C GLN A 58 0.79 7.16 7.10
N VAL A 59 1.68 8.13 6.83
CA VAL A 59 2.49 8.79 7.87
C VAL A 59 1.61 9.53 8.89
N GLU A 60 0.61 10.29 8.43
CA GLU A 60 -0.30 11.00 9.33
C GLU A 60 -1.19 10.03 10.13
N THR A 61 -1.63 8.92 9.52
CA THR A 61 -2.37 7.87 10.24
C THR A 61 -1.48 7.22 11.31
N ALA A 62 -0.23 6.92 10.99
CA ALA A 62 0.72 6.36 11.93
C ALA A 62 0.97 7.31 13.13
N ARG A 63 1.10 8.61 12.87
CA ARG A 63 1.23 9.63 13.92
C ARG A 63 -0.01 9.69 14.81
N ALA A 64 -1.21 9.64 14.23
CA ALA A 64 -2.46 9.65 14.97
C ALA A 64 -2.63 8.40 15.86
N LEU A 65 -2.02 7.29 15.49
CA LEU A 65 -2.02 6.03 16.24
C LEU A 65 -0.78 5.87 17.17
N GLU A 66 0.11 6.86 17.20
CA GLU A 66 1.39 6.80 17.94
C GLU A 66 2.29 5.62 17.52
N ILE A 67 2.17 5.18 16.26
CA ILE A 67 3.00 4.14 15.65
C ILE A 67 4.17 4.80 14.91
N GLY A 68 5.31 4.11 14.81
CA GLY A 68 6.49 4.60 14.09
C GLY A 68 6.19 4.95 12.62
N PRO A 69 6.21 6.24 12.22
CA PRO A 69 5.80 6.65 10.87
C PRO A 69 6.74 6.12 9.79
N VAL A 70 8.02 5.92 10.09
CA VAL A 70 9.00 5.34 9.17
C VAL A 70 8.68 3.88 8.87
N THR A 71 8.28 3.11 9.88
CA THR A 71 7.87 1.72 9.73
C THR A 71 6.67 1.62 8.79
N ILE A 72 5.64 2.43 9.01
CA ILE A 72 4.43 2.43 8.18
C ILE A 72 4.73 2.91 6.75
N ALA A 73 5.57 3.92 6.56
CA ALA A 73 5.99 4.36 5.23
C ALA A 73 6.74 3.26 4.46
N SER A 74 7.57 2.48 5.16
CA SER A 74 8.27 1.33 4.58
C SER A 74 7.29 0.22 4.15
N ILE A 75 6.32 -0.10 5.00
CA ILE A 75 5.26 -1.08 4.73
C ILE A 75 4.40 -0.64 3.55
N GLN A 76 4.04 0.64 3.47
CA GLN A 76 3.37 1.24 2.31
C GLN A 76 4.16 0.97 1.02
N SER A 77 5.46 1.23 1.04
CA SER A 77 6.33 1.06 -0.12
C SER A 77 6.47 -0.40 -0.54
N ILE A 78 6.54 -1.33 0.41
CA ILE A 78 6.56 -2.78 0.13
C ILE A 78 5.24 -3.21 -0.52
N GLY A 79 4.10 -2.85 0.08
CA GLY A 79 2.79 -3.15 -0.47
C GLY A 79 2.59 -2.59 -1.88
N ALA A 80 3.07 -1.37 -2.12
CA ALA A 80 3.04 -0.74 -3.44
C ALA A 80 3.96 -1.44 -4.45
N SER A 81 5.15 -1.89 -4.04
CA SER A 81 6.08 -2.62 -4.91
C SER A 81 5.47 -3.93 -5.38
N VAL A 82 4.96 -4.73 -4.45
CA VAL A 82 4.29 -6.00 -4.75
C VAL A 82 3.02 -5.76 -5.57
N GLY A 83 2.19 -4.79 -5.16
CA GLY A 83 0.93 -4.44 -5.83
C GLY A 83 1.12 -3.96 -7.28
N SER A 84 2.23 -3.31 -7.58
CA SER A 84 2.52 -2.83 -8.93
C SER A 84 2.68 -3.95 -9.96
N THR A 85 2.97 -5.19 -9.53
CA THR A 85 3.13 -6.34 -10.44
C THR A 85 1.80 -6.83 -11.00
N MET A 86 0.69 -6.63 -10.29
CA MET A 86 -0.65 -7.00 -10.76
C MET A 86 -1.37 -5.88 -11.52
N ALA A 87 -0.71 -4.75 -11.76
CA ALA A 87 -1.31 -3.67 -12.54
C ALA A 87 -1.71 -4.17 -13.95
N PRO A 88 -2.94 -3.91 -14.42
CA PRO A 88 -3.43 -4.45 -15.69
C PRO A 88 -2.51 -4.15 -16.87
N THR A 89 -1.96 -2.96 -16.93
CA THR A 89 -1.01 -2.55 -17.98
C THR A 89 0.25 -3.42 -18.02
N LYS A 90 0.78 -3.81 -16.85
CA LYS A 90 1.96 -4.67 -16.76
C LYS A 90 1.65 -6.12 -17.15
N VAL A 91 0.49 -6.62 -16.72
CA VAL A 91 0.04 -7.98 -17.08
C VAL A 91 -0.17 -8.09 -18.59
N LEU A 92 -0.80 -7.10 -19.23
CA LEU A 92 -0.99 -7.05 -20.68
C LEU A 92 0.34 -7.06 -21.44
N VAL A 93 1.28 -6.21 -21.04
CA VAL A 93 2.61 -6.16 -21.67
C VAL A 93 3.36 -7.47 -21.47
N ALA A 94 3.36 -8.03 -20.27
CA ALA A 94 4.01 -9.29 -19.99
C ALA A 94 3.42 -10.45 -20.81
N ALA A 95 2.09 -10.54 -20.91
CA ALA A 95 1.39 -11.54 -21.73
C ALA A 95 1.80 -11.44 -23.20
N ALA A 96 1.85 -10.23 -23.74
CA ALA A 96 2.25 -10.00 -25.13
C ALA A 96 3.70 -10.43 -25.40
N VAL A 97 4.63 -10.08 -24.48
CA VAL A 97 6.06 -10.42 -24.63
C VAL A 97 6.32 -11.94 -24.61
N VAL A 98 5.57 -12.69 -23.77
CA VAL A 98 5.76 -14.15 -23.67
C VAL A 98 4.87 -14.95 -24.65
N GLY A 99 4.16 -14.28 -25.57
CA GLY A 99 3.34 -14.93 -26.58
C GLY A 99 2.04 -15.52 -26.04
N LEU A 100 1.55 -15.05 -24.90
CA LEU A 100 0.29 -15.47 -24.26
C LEU A 100 -0.81 -14.42 -24.42
N ALA A 101 -0.74 -13.63 -25.49
CA ALA A 101 -1.80 -12.68 -25.84
C ALA A 101 -3.16 -13.42 -26.00
N GLY A 102 -4.19 -12.88 -25.37
CA GLY A 102 -5.53 -13.52 -25.29
C GLY A 102 -5.73 -14.43 -24.08
N GLN A 103 -4.72 -14.62 -23.23
CA GLN A 103 -4.81 -15.40 -21.99
C GLN A 103 -4.56 -14.52 -20.74
N GLU A 104 -4.72 -13.21 -20.87
CA GLU A 104 -4.43 -12.21 -19.83
C GLU A 104 -5.23 -12.47 -18.56
N ASP A 105 -6.47 -12.91 -18.68
CA ASP A 105 -7.35 -13.22 -17.54
C ASP A 105 -6.78 -14.33 -16.65
N GLN A 106 -6.21 -15.36 -17.26
CA GLN A 106 -5.61 -16.48 -16.51
C GLN A 106 -4.36 -16.03 -15.78
N ILE A 107 -3.53 -15.22 -16.45
CA ILE A 107 -2.30 -14.64 -15.87
C ILE A 107 -2.68 -13.71 -14.73
N PHE A 108 -3.62 -12.79 -14.98
CA PHE A 108 -4.09 -11.83 -13.99
C PHE A 108 -4.60 -12.52 -12.72
N ARG A 109 -5.44 -13.55 -12.87
CA ARG A 109 -5.96 -14.32 -11.74
C ARG A 109 -4.86 -14.95 -10.90
N LYS A 110 -3.85 -15.57 -11.52
CA LYS A 110 -2.73 -16.21 -10.82
C LYS A 110 -1.86 -15.19 -10.10
N VAL A 111 -1.53 -14.09 -10.79
CA VAL A 111 -0.73 -12.99 -10.23
C VAL A 111 -1.46 -12.34 -9.06
N THR A 112 -2.76 -12.09 -9.18
CA THR A 112 -3.57 -11.48 -8.11
C THR A 112 -3.56 -12.34 -6.85
N ILE A 113 -3.75 -13.66 -6.96
CA ILE A 113 -3.71 -14.55 -5.79
C ILE A 113 -2.34 -14.51 -5.10
N ALA A 114 -1.26 -14.58 -5.88
CA ALA A 114 0.09 -14.54 -5.34
C ALA A 114 0.40 -13.19 -4.66
N VAL A 115 0.02 -12.09 -5.30
CA VAL A 115 0.20 -10.73 -4.77
C VAL A 115 -0.58 -10.52 -3.48
N LEU A 116 -1.85 -10.94 -3.43
CA LEU A 116 -2.66 -10.82 -2.22
C LEU A 116 -2.08 -11.65 -1.06
N ALA A 117 -1.57 -12.84 -1.33
CA ALA A 117 -0.90 -13.66 -0.33
C ALA A 117 0.37 -12.98 0.20
N LEU A 118 1.21 -12.42 -0.67
CA LEU A 118 2.42 -11.71 -0.28
C LEU A 118 2.11 -10.43 0.52
N VAL A 119 1.11 -9.67 0.11
CA VAL A 119 0.71 -8.44 0.83
C VAL A 119 0.09 -8.77 2.19
N ALA A 120 -0.68 -9.86 2.30
CA ALA A 120 -1.18 -10.35 3.57
C ALA A 120 -0.04 -10.77 4.51
N LEU A 121 0.98 -11.48 4.00
CA LEU A 121 2.19 -11.80 4.76
C LEU A 121 2.91 -10.54 5.24
N THR A 122 3.10 -9.56 4.36
CA THR A 122 3.69 -8.25 4.73
C THR A 122 2.88 -7.56 5.83
N GLY A 123 1.55 -7.63 5.77
CA GLY A 123 0.69 -7.08 6.82
C GLY A 123 0.87 -7.78 8.18
N ILE A 124 1.02 -9.10 8.17
CA ILE A 124 1.29 -9.89 9.39
C ILE A 124 2.68 -9.54 9.94
N GLU A 125 3.71 -9.48 9.10
CA GLU A 125 5.05 -9.04 9.50
C GLU A 125 5.03 -7.63 10.07
N ALA A 126 4.30 -6.72 9.45
CA ALA A 126 4.12 -5.34 9.92
C ALA A 126 3.51 -5.30 11.32
N MET A 127 2.48 -6.10 11.56
CA MET A 127 1.82 -6.20 12.87
C MET A 127 2.79 -6.72 13.94
N ILE A 128 3.57 -7.75 13.62
CA ILE A 128 4.59 -8.33 14.52
C ILE A 128 5.69 -7.29 14.81
N LEU A 129 6.20 -6.62 13.78
CA LEU A 129 7.25 -5.62 13.94
C LEU A 129 6.78 -4.46 14.83
N VAL A 130 5.61 -3.91 14.57
CA VAL A 130 5.07 -2.80 15.37
C VAL A 130 4.89 -3.23 16.82
N THR A 131 4.29 -4.39 17.08
CA THR A 131 4.07 -4.88 18.46
C THR A 131 5.36 -5.19 19.20
N LEU A 132 6.40 -5.69 18.53
CA LEU A 132 7.67 -6.01 19.16
C LEU A 132 8.52 -4.76 19.43
N PHE A 133 8.60 -3.85 18.44
CA PHE A 133 9.44 -2.66 18.56
C PHE A 133 8.84 -1.58 19.47
N GLU A 134 7.52 -1.42 19.51
CA GLU A 134 6.89 -0.47 20.44
C GLU A 134 6.99 -0.92 21.89
N ASN A 135 7.02 -2.23 22.16
CA ASN A 135 7.27 -2.74 23.50
C ASN A 135 8.75 -2.62 23.94
N TRP A 136 9.67 -2.39 23.01
CA TRP A 136 11.10 -2.26 23.30
C TRP A 136 11.55 -0.82 23.50
N THR A 137 10.77 0.15 23.04
CA THR A 137 11.04 1.61 23.15
C THR A 137 10.28 2.29 24.29
N ARG A 138 9.41 1.56 25.01
CA ARG A 138 8.76 1.98 26.27
C ARG A 138 9.53 1.45 27.48
#